data_849a71699a68c42a9df93fb2ce1f7b19
#
_entry.id   849a71699a68c42a9df93fb2ce1f7b19
#
_cell.length_a   1.000
_cell.length_b   1.000
_cell.length_c   1.000
_cell.angle_alpha   90.00
_cell.angle_beta   90.00
_cell.angle_gamma   90.00
#
_symmetry.space_group_name_H-M   'P 1'
#
loop_
_entity.id
_entity.type
_entity.pdbx_description
1 polymer ?
#
loop_
_entity_poly.entity_id
_entity_poly.type
_entity_poly.pdbx_seq_one_letter_code
_entity_poly.pdbx_strand_id
1 'polypeptide(L)'
;MIIDCHCHAGHGDGFTGPWDTNAPLKRYLKWAEEAGIDRTVLLAAFHSDYSVANAEVAKMMVQSRGRFYGFVFIHARHDQGNIFNIVKKAVNQQGFVGIKVHQHDARITREICEAARVFKLPVLYDVTGEVSICELLAQEYPDVNFIIPHLGSFADDWKAQLALIDHLVRHPNMYTDTAGVRRFDLLEQAVQRAGPDKILFGSDGPWLHPGVELEKIFLLGLSAQDEKKILSGNFLRLIKSVNQVQRSKNSVISKKPGMISSDYSSLRHEYRDRRVIGRY
;
A
#
# COMPACT_ATOMS: atom_id res chain seq x y z
N MET A 1 4.99 -9.29 -12.62
CA MET A 1 5.24 -8.96 -11.19
C MET A 1 3.99 -8.36 -10.61
N ILE A 2 3.56 -8.89 -9.48
CA ILE A 2 2.38 -8.45 -8.74
C ILE A 2 2.84 -7.94 -7.38
N ILE A 3 2.44 -6.71 -7.02
CA ILE A 3 2.74 -6.08 -5.73
C ILE A 3 1.42 -5.74 -5.06
N ASP A 4 1.17 -6.35 -3.91
CA ASP A 4 0.06 -5.97 -3.04
C ASP A 4 0.48 -4.73 -2.24
N CYS A 5 -0.17 -3.59 -2.47
CA CYS A 5 0.22 -2.32 -1.84
C CYS A 5 -0.49 -2.05 -0.50
N HIS A 6 -1.37 -2.96 -0.03
CA HIS A 6 -2.14 -2.79 1.19
C HIS A 6 -2.32 -4.13 1.91
N CYS A 7 -1.44 -4.41 2.86
CA CYS A 7 -1.51 -5.60 3.70
C CYS A 7 -1.07 -5.25 5.12
N HIS A 8 -1.88 -5.61 6.11
CA HIS A 8 -1.52 -5.44 7.51
C HIS A 8 -0.71 -6.62 8.02
N ALA A 9 0.20 -6.38 8.98
CA ALA A 9 1.02 -7.42 9.59
C ALA A 9 1.36 -7.10 11.04
N GLY A 10 1.50 -8.14 11.86
CA GLY A 10 1.93 -8.05 13.25
C GLY A 10 0.80 -8.22 14.24
N HIS A 11 1.07 -7.80 15.47
CA HIS A 11 0.16 -7.95 16.59
C HIS A 11 -0.32 -6.56 17.04
N GLY A 12 -1.62 -6.46 17.29
CA GLY A 12 -2.19 -5.34 18.01
C GLY A 12 -2.18 -5.61 19.52
N ASP A 13 -2.56 -4.61 20.29
CA ASP A 13 -2.67 -4.69 21.74
C ASP A 13 -4.13 -4.76 22.26
N GLY A 14 -5.10 -4.77 21.35
CA GLY A 14 -6.53 -4.84 21.65
C GLY A 14 -7.16 -3.55 22.19
N PHE A 15 -6.39 -2.43 22.23
CA PHE A 15 -6.90 -1.14 22.72
C PHE A 15 -7.42 -0.24 21.61
N THR A 16 -7.15 -0.57 20.34
CA THR A 16 -7.51 0.26 19.20
C THR A 16 -8.46 -0.45 18.25
N GLY A 17 -9.50 0.25 17.86
CA GLY A 17 -10.41 -0.17 16.81
C GLY A 17 -11.40 -1.27 17.18
N PRO A 18 -12.48 -1.36 16.41
CA PRO A 18 -13.50 -2.41 16.52
C PRO A 18 -13.11 -3.68 15.76
N TRP A 19 -11.97 -3.68 15.07
CA TRP A 19 -11.51 -4.81 14.24
C TRP A 19 -10.55 -5.71 15.00
N ASP A 20 -10.33 -6.91 14.43
CA ASP A 20 -9.26 -7.78 14.91
C ASP A 20 -7.90 -7.07 14.73
N THR A 21 -7.22 -6.85 15.83
CA THR A 21 -5.93 -6.17 15.87
C THR A 21 -4.76 -7.10 15.51
N ASN A 22 -5.02 -8.39 15.32
CA ASN A 22 -4.01 -9.35 14.90
C ASN A 22 -4.03 -9.55 13.38
N ALA A 23 -2.88 -9.34 12.76
CA ALA A 23 -2.66 -9.52 11.33
C ALA A 23 -1.58 -10.60 11.10
N PRO A 24 -1.94 -11.91 11.16
CA PRO A 24 -0.97 -13.01 11.12
C PRO A 24 -0.35 -13.17 9.73
N LEU A 25 0.86 -12.64 9.55
CA LEU A 25 1.58 -12.63 8.28
C LEU A 25 1.75 -14.03 7.65
N LYS A 26 1.92 -15.07 8.47
CA LYS A 26 2.07 -16.45 7.97
C LYS A 26 0.86 -16.91 7.15
N ARG A 27 -0.36 -16.56 7.60
CA ARG A 27 -1.59 -16.88 6.88
C ARG A 27 -1.66 -16.15 5.56
N TYR A 28 -1.37 -14.86 5.58
CA TYR A 28 -1.32 -14.03 4.37
C TYR A 28 -0.31 -14.56 3.35
N LEU A 29 0.91 -14.91 3.80
CA LEU A 29 1.96 -15.40 2.91
C LEU A 29 1.57 -16.65 2.14
N LYS A 30 0.87 -17.59 2.79
CA LYS A 30 0.35 -18.78 2.12
C LYS A 30 -0.59 -18.39 0.97
N TRP A 31 -1.55 -17.52 1.23
CA TRP A 31 -2.50 -17.07 0.21
C TRP A 31 -1.85 -16.22 -0.88
N ALA A 32 -0.91 -15.37 -0.52
CA ALA A 32 -0.17 -14.54 -1.47
C ALA A 32 0.68 -15.41 -2.43
N GLU A 33 1.29 -16.48 -1.92
CA GLU A 33 2.04 -17.43 -2.72
C GLU A 33 1.12 -18.20 -3.68
N GLU A 34 -0.02 -18.70 -3.20
CA GLU A 34 -1.05 -19.35 -4.01
C GLU A 34 -1.59 -18.42 -5.10
N ALA A 35 -1.72 -17.13 -4.82
CA ALA A 35 -2.17 -16.10 -5.76
C ALA A 35 -1.06 -15.57 -6.69
N GLY A 36 0.20 -15.97 -6.51
CA GLY A 36 1.32 -15.50 -7.32
C GLY A 36 1.74 -14.06 -7.06
N ILE A 37 1.50 -13.54 -5.84
CA ILE A 37 1.92 -12.21 -5.42
C ILE A 37 3.42 -12.22 -5.12
N ASP A 38 4.18 -11.43 -5.87
CA ASP A 38 5.64 -11.40 -5.78
C ASP A 38 6.14 -10.59 -4.58
N ARG A 39 5.49 -9.47 -4.26
CA ARG A 39 5.88 -8.55 -3.18
C ARG A 39 4.66 -7.94 -2.50
N THR A 40 4.86 -7.46 -1.27
CA THR A 40 3.80 -6.88 -0.45
C THR A 40 4.30 -5.65 0.30
N VAL A 41 3.45 -4.64 0.41
CA VAL A 41 3.65 -3.50 1.31
C VAL A 41 3.01 -3.84 2.65
N LEU A 42 3.80 -3.89 3.69
CA LEU A 42 3.34 -4.15 5.04
C LEU A 42 3.00 -2.85 5.76
N LEU A 43 1.84 -2.85 6.37
CA LEU A 43 1.34 -1.85 7.31
C LEU A 43 1.24 -2.53 8.68
N ALA A 44 1.54 -1.83 9.76
CA ALA A 44 1.34 -2.38 11.09
C ALA A 44 -0.15 -2.73 11.34
N ALA A 45 -0.42 -3.72 12.19
CA ALA A 45 -1.74 -3.89 12.78
C ALA A 45 -2.08 -2.68 13.67
N PHE A 46 -3.38 -2.47 13.94
CA PHE A 46 -3.80 -1.40 14.86
C PHE A 46 -3.19 -1.62 16.25
N HIS A 47 -2.65 -0.55 16.83
CA HIS A 47 -1.92 -0.61 18.09
C HIS A 47 -1.94 0.78 18.78
N SER A 48 -2.07 0.81 20.10
CA SER A 48 -2.06 2.09 20.86
C SER A 48 -0.69 2.80 20.79
N ASP A 49 0.39 2.07 20.54
CA ASP A 49 1.75 2.59 20.32
C ASP A 49 2.31 2.06 18.99
N TYR A 50 2.20 2.86 17.95
CA TYR A 50 2.74 2.48 16.63
C TYR A 50 4.27 2.39 16.58
N SER A 51 5.00 2.88 17.58
CA SER A 51 6.45 2.68 17.62
C SER A 51 6.80 1.19 17.81
N VAL A 52 6.00 0.48 18.59
CA VAL A 52 6.10 -0.98 18.81
C VAL A 52 5.72 -1.75 17.55
N ALA A 53 4.54 -1.45 17.00
CA ALA A 53 4.02 -2.16 15.83
C ALA A 53 4.88 -1.94 14.57
N ASN A 54 5.34 -0.71 14.32
CA ASN A 54 6.28 -0.42 13.24
C ASN A 54 7.63 -1.13 13.40
N ALA A 55 8.11 -1.31 14.63
CA ALA A 55 9.35 -2.05 14.88
C ALA A 55 9.19 -3.54 14.53
N GLU A 56 8.01 -4.11 14.75
CA GLU A 56 7.68 -5.48 14.33
C GLU A 56 7.69 -5.60 12.81
N VAL A 57 7.02 -4.69 12.10
CA VAL A 57 7.03 -4.64 10.62
C VAL A 57 8.45 -4.48 10.08
N ALA A 58 9.26 -3.60 10.65
CA ALA A 58 10.65 -3.41 10.24
C ALA A 58 11.48 -4.71 10.35
N LYS A 59 11.29 -5.51 11.40
CA LYS A 59 11.93 -6.82 11.55
C LYS A 59 11.50 -7.78 10.44
N MET A 60 10.20 -7.84 10.11
CA MET A 60 9.69 -8.66 9.03
C MET A 60 10.29 -8.28 7.68
N MET A 61 10.42 -6.97 7.39
CA MET A 61 11.05 -6.48 6.16
C MET A 61 12.51 -6.93 6.03
N VAL A 62 13.30 -6.83 7.10
CA VAL A 62 14.71 -7.26 7.12
C VAL A 62 14.84 -8.76 6.88
N GLN A 63 13.99 -9.58 7.51
CA GLN A 63 14.03 -11.04 7.41
C GLN A 63 13.61 -11.57 6.05
N SER A 64 12.88 -10.80 5.26
CA SER A 64 12.25 -11.25 4.01
C SER A 64 13.10 -11.14 2.76
N ARG A 65 14.34 -10.67 2.83
CA ARG A 65 15.27 -10.51 1.70
C ARG A 65 14.67 -9.77 0.49
N GLY A 66 13.89 -8.71 0.73
CA GLY A 66 13.32 -7.86 -0.32
C GLY A 66 11.95 -8.28 -0.85
N ARG A 67 11.27 -9.23 -0.21
CA ARG A 67 9.86 -9.56 -0.51
C ARG A 67 8.90 -8.48 -0.05
N PHE A 68 9.29 -7.70 0.98
CA PHE A 68 8.43 -6.69 1.59
C PHE A 68 8.95 -5.27 1.39
N TYR A 69 8.02 -4.37 1.17
CA TYR A 69 8.11 -2.95 1.46
C TYR A 69 7.38 -2.67 2.76
N GLY A 70 7.50 -1.47 3.32
CA GLY A 70 6.70 -1.06 4.46
C GLY A 70 6.33 0.41 4.38
N PHE A 71 5.14 0.74 4.88
CA PHE A 71 4.74 2.11 5.19
C PHE A 71 4.71 2.26 6.71
N VAL A 72 5.35 3.30 7.21
CA VAL A 72 5.35 3.60 8.65
C VAL A 72 3.96 4.08 9.05
N PHE A 73 3.34 3.42 10.00
CA PHE A 73 2.04 3.81 10.54
C PHE A 73 2.24 4.95 11.54
N ILE A 74 1.52 6.07 11.36
CA ILE A 74 1.60 7.27 12.20
C ILE A 74 0.25 7.52 12.83
N HIS A 75 0.21 7.65 14.15
CA HIS A 75 -0.96 8.14 14.86
C HIS A 75 -0.98 9.66 14.83
N ALA A 76 -1.85 10.24 14.00
CA ALA A 76 -1.84 11.68 13.69
C ALA A 76 -1.95 12.58 14.94
N ARG A 77 -2.53 12.09 16.05
CA ARG A 77 -2.70 12.82 17.32
C ARG A 77 -1.60 12.51 18.34
N HIS A 78 -1.30 11.22 18.55
CA HIS A 78 -0.35 10.83 19.62
C HIS A 78 1.09 11.12 19.23
N ASP A 79 1.44 11.03 17.95
CA ASP A 79 2.79 11.28 17.45
C ASP A 79 3.07 12.76 17.14
N GLN A 80 2.09 13.65 17.34
CA GLN A 80 2.20 15.08 17.05
C GLN A 80 3.43 15.70 17.75
N GLY A 81 4.18 16.51 17.01
CA GLY A 81 5.42 17.14 17.48
C GLY A 81 6.67 16.26 17.34
N ASN A 82 6.50 14.97 17.01
CA ASN A 82 7.63 14.04 16.83
C ASN A 82 7.60 13.29 15.47
N ILE A 83 6.63 13.61 14.61
CA ILE A 83 6.39 12.89 13.34
C ILE A 83 7.63 12.92 12.45
N PHE A 84 8.32 14.06 12.33
CA PHE A 84 9.54 14.16 11.54
C PHE A 84 10.64 13.20 12.00
N ASN A 85 10.84 13.03 13.31
CA ASN A 85 11.85 12.12 13.86
C ASN A 85 11.45 10.65 13.59
N ILE A 86 10.16 10.32 13.76
CA ILE A 86 9.63 8.98 13.48
C ILE A 86 9.85 8.63 12.00
N VAL A 87 9.42 9.50 11.08
CA VAL A 87 9.56 9.29 9.64
C VAL A 87 11.03 9.24 9.22
N LYS A 88 11.87 10.14 9.75
CA LYS A 88 13.33 10.14 9.51
C LYS A 88 13.98 8.82 9.91
N LYS A 89 13.63 8.28 11.08
CA LYS A 89 14.11 6.98 11.55
C LYS A 89 13.60 5.85 10.65
N ALA A 90 12.32 5.84 10.36
CA ALA A 90 11.67 4.83 9.51
C ALA A 90 12.34 4.73 8.13
N VAL A 91 12.54 5.87 7.46
CA VAL A 91 13.16 5.90 6.11
C VAL A 91 14.64 5.56 6.15
N ASN A 92 15.39 6.20 7.06
CA ASN A 92 16.85 6.14 7.02
C ASN A 92 17.45 4.90 7.67
N GLN A 93 16.76 4.29 8.63
CA GLN A 93 17.28 3.18 9.42
C GLN A 93 16.50 1.88 9.22
N GLN A 94 15.21 1.97 8.90
CA GLN A 94 14.32 0.82 8.85
C GLN A 94 13.86 0.48 7.43
N GLY A 95 14.09 1.36 6.43
CA GLY A 95 13.79 1.08 5.02
C GLY A 95 12.34 1.25 4.60
N PHE A 96 11.53 1.95 5.40
CA PHE A 96 10.15 2.28 5.01
C PHE A 96 10.13 3.21 3.78
N VAL A 97 9.11 3.04 2.92
CA VAL A 97 9.00 3.75 1.64
C VAL A 97 7.72 4.57 1.50
N GLY A 98 6.92 4.70 2.55
CA GLY A 98 5.69 5.47 2.60
C GLY A 98 5.20 5.66 4.03
N ILE A 99 4.12 6.42 4.16
CA ILE A 99 3.43 6.69 5.44
C ILE A 99 2.02 6.10 5.36
N LYS A 100 1.57 5.43 6.42
CA LYS A 100 0.16 5.05 6.64
C LYS A 100 -0.44 5.95 7.71
N VAL A 101 -1.65 6.44 7.43
CA VAL A 101 -2.49 7.16 8.38
C VAL A 101 -3.91 6.58 8.30
N HIS A 102 -4.59 6.46 9.41
CA HIS A 102 -5.97 6.02 9.44
C HIS A 102 -6.84 7.03 10.21
N GLN A 103 -7.92 7.49 9.59
CA GLN A 103 -8.81 8.49 10.19
C GLN A 103 -9.55 7.98 11.42
N HIS A 104 -9.72 6.66 11.56
CA HIS A 104 -10.25 6.07 12.79
C HIS A 104 -9.45 6.51 14.02
N ASP A 105 -8.12 6.59 13.93
CA ASP A 105 -7.27 7.08 15.00
C ASP A 105 -7.36 8.60 15.16
N ALA A 106 -7.13 9.31 14.07
CA ALA A 106 -7.27 10.75 13.96
C ALA A 106 -7.11 11.23 12.51
N ARG A 107 -7.65 12.41 12.21
CA ARG A 107 -7.45 13.06 10.91
C ARG A 107 -5.98 13.37 10.66
N ILE A 108 -5.54 13.22 9.39
CA ILE A 108 -4.21 13.60 8.96
C ILE A 108 -3.87 15.06 9.32
N THR A 109 -2.62 15.31 9.70
CA THR A 109 -2.16 16.65 10.11
C THR A 109 -1.19 17.24 9.09
N ARG A 110 -0.99 18.57 9.16
CA ARG A 110 0.04 19.27 8.38
C ARG A 110 1.43 18.68 8.61
N GLU A 111 1.76 18.33 9.85
CA GLU A 111 3.08 17.77 10.18
C GLU A 111 3.36 16.46 9.40
N ILE A 112 2.33 15.60 9.23
CA ILE A 112 2.44 14.38 8.42
C ILE A 112 2.67 14.73 6.95
N CYS A 113 1.90 15.66 6.39
CA CYS A 113 2.01 16.08 4.99
C CYS A 113 3.38 16.71 4.71
N GLU A 114 3.88 17.57 5.61
CA GLU A 114 5.21 18.16 5.53
C GLU A 114 6.32 17.10 5.63
N ALA A 115 6.20 16.13 6.52
CA ALA A 115 7.14 15.02 6.60
C ALA A 115 7.12 14.20 5.29
N ALA A 116 5.93 13.89 4.76
CA ALA A 116 5.80 13.20 3.48
C ALA A 116 6.48 13.97 2.35
N ARG A 117 6.27 15.29 2.27
CA ARG A 117 6.90 16.18 1.27
C ARG A 117 8.42 16.18 1.38
N VAL A 118 8.97 16.37 2.59
CA VAL A 118 10.42 16.43 2.80
C VAL A 118 11.12 15.11 2.47
N PHE A 119 10.51 13.97 2.85
CA PHE A 119 11.08 12.66 2.59
C PHE A 119 10.63 12.06 1.26
N LYS A 120 9.80 12.77 0.47
CA LYS A 120 9.25 12.35 -0.84
C LYS A 120 8.50 11.02 -0.76
N LEU A 121 7.69 10.85 0.28
CA LEU A 121 6.97 9.62 0.57
C LEU A 121 5.51 9.72 0.06
N PRO A 122 4.97 8.66 -0.56
CA PRO A 122 3.53 8.54 -0.70
C PRO A 122 2.87 8.35 0.67
N VAL A 123 1.64 8.82 0.81
CA VAL A 123 0.82 8.66 2.01
C VAL A 123 -0.40 7.81 1.67
N LEU A 124 -0.53 6.65 2.29
CA LEU A 124 -1.76 5.86 2.27
C LEU A 124 -2.62 6.34 3.45
N TYR A 125 -3.68 7.08 3.12
CA TYR A 125 -4.57 7.69 4.11
C TYR A 125 -5.98 7.14 3.99
N ASP A 126 -6.40 6.34 4.95
CA ASP A 126 -7.78 5.87 5.03
C ASP A 126 -8.67 6.97 5.61
N VAL A 127 -9.54 7.49 4.76
CA VAL A 127 -10.47 8.60 5.06
C VAL A 127 -11.80 8.12 5.64
N THR A 128 -12.03 6.82 5.73
CA THR A 128 -13.27 6.20 6.28
C THR A 128 -14.56 6.81 5.71
N GLY A 129 -14.58 7.13 4.41
CA GLY A 129 -15.73 7.76 3.71
C GLY A 129 -15.72 9.30 3.68
N GLU A 130 -14.87 9.97 4.47
CA GLU A 130 -14.79 11.45 4.45
C GLU A 130 -13.89 11.98 3.32
N VAL A 131 -14.26 11.68 2.08
CA VAL A 131 -13.45 11.99 0.89
C VAL A 131 -13.32 13.49 0.57
N SER A 132 -14.13 14.35 1.19
CA SER A 132 -14.04 15.81 0.99
C SER A 132 -12.68 16.40 1.38
N ILE A 133 -11.96 15.77 2.30
CA ILE A 133 -10.60 16.18 2.68
C ILE A 133 -9.60 16.05 1.53
N CYS A 134 -9.88 15.18 0.54
CA CYS A 134 -8.98 14.92 -0.59
C CYS A 134 -8.74 16.17 -1.44
N GLU A 135 -9.75 17.04 -1.62
CA GLU A 135 -9.61 18.32 -2.33
C GLU A 135 -8.54 19.20 -1.66
N LEU A 136 -8.64 19.37 -0.35
CA LEU A 136 -7.72 20.18 0.43
C LEU A 136 -6.30 19.62 0.37
N LEU A 137 -6.16 18.29 0.58
CA LEU A 137 -4.85 17.64 0.54
C LEU A 137 -4.18 17.76 -0.83
N ALA A 138 -4.96 17.57 -1.91
CA ALA A 138 -4.43 17.65 -3.26
C ALA A 138 -3.91 19.05 -3.61
N GLN A 139 -4.61 20.08 -3.18
CA GLN A 139 -4.29 21.48 -3.50
C GLN A 139 -3.16 22.03 -2.61
N GLU A 140 -3.20 21.75 -1.31
CA GLU A 140 -2.20 22.27 -0.36
C GLU A 140 -0.84 21.54 -0.49
N TYR A 141 -0.84 20.27 -0.95
CA TYR A 141 0.34 19.43 -1.08
C TYR A 141 0.45 18.79 -2.47
N PRO A 142 0.57 19.57 -3.55
CA PRO A 142 0.57 19.06 -4.93
C PRO A 142 1.75 18.13 -5.25
N ASP A 143 2.81 18.18 -4.47
CA ASP A 143 4.02 17.36 -4.58
C ASP A 143 4.01 16.11 -3.68
N VAL A 144 2.95 15.89 -2.90
CA VAL A 144 2.72 14.66 -2.11
C VAL A 144 1.69 13.79 -2.82
N ASN A 145 2.02 12.52 -3.03
CA ASN A 145 1.09 11.55 -3.59
C ASN A 145 0.27 10.91 -2.47
N PHE A 146 -1.06 11.02 -2.55
CA PHE A 146 -1.99 10.42 -1.61
C PHE A 146 -2.65 9.19 -2.23
N ILE A 147 -2.61 8.06 -1.54
CA ILE A 147 -3.32 6.83 -1.88
C ILE A 147 -4.49 6.75 -0.90
N ILE A 148 -5.71 6.88 -1.41
CA ILE A 148 -6.95 6.78 -0.63
C ILE A 148 -7.48 5.35 -0.82
N PRO A 149 -7.36 4.47 0.18
CA PRO A 149 -7.69 3.07 0.02
C PRO A 149 -9.20 2.83 -0.14
N HIS A 150 -9.56 1.61 -0.56
CA HIS A 150 -10.95 1.14 -0.61
C HIS A 150 -11.87 1.99 -1.51
N LEU A 151 -11.29 2.65 -2.52
CA LEU A 151 -12.00 3.67 -3.32
C LEU A 151 -12.68 4.73 -2.43
N GLY A 152 -12.08 5.03 -1.26
CA GLY A 152 -12.54 6.03 -0.28
C GLY A 152 -13.42 5.50 0.83
N SER A 153 -14.00 4.29 0.72
CA SER A 153 -14.85 3.74 1.77
C SER A 153 -14.88 2.21 1.79
N PHE A 154 -14.32 1.64 2.84
CA PHE A 154 -14.43 0.19 3.12
C PHE A 154 -15.87 -0.23 3.43
N ALA A 155 -16.69 0.66 3.98
CA ALA A 155 -18.08 0.40 4.37
C ALA A 155 -19.09 0.47 3.21
N ASP A 156 -18.64 0.49 1.94
CA ASP A 156 -19.47 0.60 0.73
C ASP A 156 -20.36 1.86 0.68
N ASP A 157 -19.89 2.95 1.22
CA ASP A 157 -20.50 4.24 0.94
C ASP A 157 -20.27 4.60 -0.53
N TRP A 158 -21.22 4.21 -1.38
CA TRP A 158 -21.15 4.43 -2.82
C TRP A 158 -21.07 5.92 -3.20
N LYS A 159 -21.59 6.83 -2.35
CA LYS A 159 -21.48 8.28 -2.57
C LYS A 159 -20.05 8.75 -2.35
N ALA A 160 -19.41 8.28 -1.29
CA ALA A 160 -17.99 8.55 -1.04
C ALA A 160 -17.12 7.97 -2.16
N GLN A 161 -17.42 6.75 -2.61
CA GLN A 161 -16.68 6.11 -3.71
C GLN A 161 -16.80 6.88 -5.03
N LEU A 162 -18.02 7.34 -5.40
CA LEU A 162 -18.22 8.19 -6.57
C LEU A 162 -17.49 9.53 -6.45
N ALA A 163 -17.58 10.17 -5.28
CA ALA A 163 -16.88 11.43 -5.03
C ALA A 163 -15.36 11.27 -5.11
N LEU A 164 -14.82 10.13 -4.63
CA LEU A 164 -13.38 9.88 -4.78
C LEU A 164 -12.99 9.71 -6.25
N ILE A 165 -13.80 9.05 -7.08
CA ILE A 165 -13.54 8.94 -8.52
C ILE A 165 -13.40 10.34 -9.14
N ASP A 166 -14.25 11.29 -8.74
CA ASP A 166 -14.14 12.68 -9.21
C ASP A 166 -12.83 13.35 -8.76
N HIS A 167 -12.36 13.08 -7.54
CA HIS A 167 -11.05 13.56 -7.07
C HIS A 167 -9.89 12.92 -7.84
N LEU A 168 -9.95 11.62 -8.13
CA LEU A 168 -8.93 10.93 -8.95
C LEU A 168 -8.78 11.53 -10.34
N VAL A 169 -9.90 11.93 -10.96
CA VAL A 169 -9.92 12.58 -12.27
C VAL A 169 -9.31 13.98 -12.22
N ARG A 170 -9.65 14.77 -11.18
CA ARG A 170 -9.25 16.18 -11.09
C ARG A 170 -7.82 16.37 -10.61
N HIS A 171 -7.32 15.50 -9.72
CA HIS A 171 -6.05 15.72 -9.03
C HIS A 171 -4.96 14.74 -9.45
N PRO A 172 -3.83 15.23 -10.00
CA PRO A 172 -2.76 14.37 -10.47
C PRO A 172 -2.06 13.56 -9.37
N ASN A 173 -2.09 14.06 -8.14
CA ASN A 173 -1.45 13.48 -6.97
C ASN A 173 -2.38 12.60 -6.10
N MET A 174 -3.62 12.35 -6.55
CA MET A 174 -4.55 11.43 -5.91
C MET A 174 -4.56 10.08 -6.60
N TYR A 175 -4.54 9.02 -5.80
CA TYR A 175 -4.56 7.60 -6.18
C TYR A 175 -5.52 6.84 -5.27
N THR A 176 -5.89 5.62 -5.67
CA THR A 176 -6.66 4.70 -4.82
C THR A 176 -6.11 3.29 -4.93
N ASP A 177 -6.46 2.43 -3.97
CA ASP A 177 -6.27 1.00 -4.10
C ASP A 177 -7.60 0.24 -4.26
N THR A 178 -7.49 -1.04 -4.58
CA THR A 178 -8.63 -1.92 -4.88
C THR A 178 -9.08 -2.76 -3.69
N ALA A 179 -8.39 -2.65 -2.55
CA ALA A 179 -8.68 -3.45 -1.38
C ALA A 179 -10.12 -3.27 -0.90
N GLY A 180 -10.85 -4.36 -0.68
CA GLY A 180 -12.18 -4.33 -0.13
C GLY A 180 -13.25 -3.62 -0.96
N VAL A 181 -12.98 -3.20 -2.18
CA VAL A 181 -13.99 -2.60 -3.07
C VAL A 181 -14.94 -3.69 -3.54
N ARG A 182 -16.16 -3.72 -3.01
CA ARG A 182 -17.20 -4.70 -3.36
C ARG A 182 -18.06 -4.27 -4.55
N ARG A 183 -18.23 -2.97 -4.77
CA ARG A 183 -18.93 -2.41 -5.92
C ARG A 183 -18.01 -2.44 -7.14
N PHE A 184 -18.02 -3.57 -7.85
CA PHE A 184 -17.20 -3.79 -9.03
C PHE A 184 -17.47 -2.76 -10.12
N ASP A 185 -18.73 -2.37 -10.30
CA ASP A 185 -19.16 -1.31 -11.23
C ASP A 185 -18.49 0.04 -10.93
N LEU A 186 -18.23 0.37 -9.65
CA LEU A 186 -17.52 1.59 -9.29
C LEU A 186 -16.00 1.46 -9.51
N LEU A 187 -15.44 0.26 -9.36
CA LEU A 187 -14.06 0.00 -9.73
C LEU A 187 -13.85 0.15 -11.25
N GLU A 188 -14.78 -0.38 -12.07
CA GLU A 188 -14.78 -0.17 -13.53
C GLU A 188 -14.85 1.32 -13.88
N GLN A 189 -15.76 2.08 -13.24
CA GLN A 189 -15.87 3.53 -13.45
C GLN A 189 -14.57 4.27 -13.05
N ALA A 190 -13.92 3.87 -11.95
CA ALA A 190 -12.67 4.49 -11.54
C ALA A 190 -11.58 4.31 -12.60
N VAL A 191 -11.44 3.09 -13.15
CA VAL A 191 -10.48 2.81 -14.22
C VAL A 191 -10.85 3.55 -15.51
N GLN A 192 -12.13 3.57 -15.90
CA GLN A 192 -12.58 4.20 -17.14
C GLN A 192 -12.44 5.73 -17.10
N ARG A 193 -12.75 6.36 -15.96
CA ARG A 193 -12.80 7.83 -15.84
C ARG A 193 -11.46 8.44 -15.42
N ALA A 194 -10.78 7.85 -14.44
CA ALA A 194 -9.50 8.36 -13.93
C ALA A 194 -8.29 7.73 -14.61
N GLY A 195 -8.48 6.60 -15.27
CA GLY A 195 -7.42 5.83 -15.93
C GLY A 195 -6.70 4.84 -15.00
N PRO A 196 -6.10 3.79 -15.58
CA PRO A 196 -5.40 2.74 -14.84
C PRO A 196 -4.17 3.26 -14.09
N ASP A 197 -3.62 4.40 -14.47
CA ASP A 197 -2.47 5.05 -13.83
C ASP A 197 -2.76 5.56 -12.40
N LYS A 198 -4.06 5.63 -12.02
CA LYS A 198 -4.53 6.11 -10.71
C LYS A 198 -4.83 5.00 -9.72
N ILE A 199 -4.84 3.75 -10.16
CA ILE A 199 -5.28 2.61 -9.39
C ILE A 199 -4.08 1.74 -9.01
N LEU A 200 -4.05 1.27 -7.75
CA LEU A 200 -3.07 0.32 -7.25
C LEU A 200 -3.78 -0.96 -6.82
N PHE A 201 -3.15 -2.11 -7.03
CA PHE A 201 -3.63 -3.35 -6.45
C PHE A 201 -3.32 -3.37 -4.95
N GLY A 202 -4.32 -3.56 -4.11
CA GLY A 202 -4.22 -3.77 -2.67
C GLY A 202 -5.21 -4.84 -2.23
N SER A 203 -4.90 -5.59 -1.17
CA SER A 203 -5.77 -6.66 -0.69
C SER A 203 -6.41 -6.42 0.67
N ASP A 204 -5.83 -5.56 1.52
CA ASP A 204 -6.18 -5.45 2.93
C ASP A 204 -6.05 -6.80 3.68
N GLY A 205 -5.11 -7.63 3.19
CA GLY A 205 -4.78 -8.89 3.85
C GLY A 205 -4.13 -8.67 5.23
N PRO A 206 -4.22 -9.62 6.14
CA PRO A 206 -4.83 -10.95 6.05
C PRO A 206 -6.33 -10.97 6.36
N TRP A 207 -6.98 -9.83 6.55
CA TRP A 207 -8.42 -9.77 6.84
C TRP A 207 -9.25 -10.12 5.60
N LEU A 208 -8.81 -9.68 4.44
CA LEU A 208 -9.36 -10.11 3.16
C LEU A 208 -8.40 -11.10 2.46
N HIS A 209 -8.95 -11.92 1.59
CA HIS A 209 -8.16 -12.93 0.86
C HIS A 209 -7.51 -12.31 -0.38
N PRO A 210 -6.17 -12.21 -0.47
CA PRO A 210 -5.50 -11.47 -1.55
C PRO A 210 -5.78 -12.04 -2.94
N GLY A 211 -6.03 -13.34 -3.08
CA GLY A 211 -6.41 -13.95 -4.35
C GLY A 211 -7.79 -13.48 -4.85
N VAL A 212 -8.76 -13.27 -3.93
CA VAL A 212 -10.08 -12.74 -4.28
C VAL A 212 -9.97 -11.28 -4.73
N GLU A 213 -9.17 -10.50 -4.01
CA GLU A 213 -8.91 -9.10 -4.35
C GLU A 213 -8.18 -8.96 -5.70
N LEU A 214 -7.25 -9.87 -5.99
CA LEU A 214 -6.49 -9.89 -7.24
C LEU A 214 -7.37 -10.26 -8.44
N GLU A 215 -8.31 -11.20 -8.27
CA GLU A 215 -9.21 -11.63 -9.34
C GLU A 215 -10.05 -10.48 -9.90
N LYS A 216 -10.42 -9.51 -9.07
CA LYS A 216 -11.12 -8.31 -9.53
C LYS A 216 -10.35 -7.56 -10.63
N ILE A 217 -9.03 -7.51 -10.52
CA ILE A 217 -8.20 -6.82 -11.52
C ILE A 217 -8.23 -7.55 -12.86
N PHE A 218 -8.17 -8.89 -12.85
CA PHE A 218 -8.25 -9.69 -14.07
C PHE A 218 -9.62 -9.59 -14.74
N LEU A 219 -10.70 -9.48 -13.93
CA LEU A 219 -12.06 -9.35 -14.42
C LEU A 219 -12.36 -7.97 -15.05
N LEU A 220 -11.51 -6.95 -14.82
CA LEU A 220 -11.65 -5.66 -15.50
C LEU A 220 -11.37 -5.74 -17.02
N GLY A 221 -10.77 -6.82 -17.51
CA GLY A 221 -10.53 -7.04 -18.94
C GLY A 221 -9.59 -6.02 -19.59
N LEU A 222 -8.62 -5.52 -18.84
CA LEU A 222 -7.70 -4.47 -19.27
C LEU A 222 -6.67 -4.98 -20.27
N SER A 223 -6.03 -4.05 -21.00
CA SER A 223 -4.83 -4.38 -21.74
C SER A 223 -3.72 -4.89 -20.79
N ALA A 224 -2.84 -5.77 -21.26
CA ALA A 224 -1.71 -6.26 -20.46
C ALA A 224 -0.82 -5.11 -19.94
N GLN A 225 -0.75 -3.99 -20.66
CA GLN A 225 -0.01 -2.81 -20.24
C GLN A 225 -0.69 -2.11 -19.07
N ASP A 226 -2.01 -1.94 -19.11
CA ASP A 226 -2.77 -1.26 -18.07
C ASP A 226 -2.91 -2.13 -16.82
N GLU A 227 -3.13 -3.44 -17.00
CA GLU A 227 -3.08 -4.40 -15.89
C GLU A 227 -1.73 -4.34 -15.16
N LYS A 228 -0.61 -4.30 -15.89
CA LYS A 228 0.72 -4.16 -15.31
C LYS A 228 0.90 -2.86 -14.51
N LYS A 229 0.28 -1.76 -14.94
CA LYS A 229 0.29 -0.50 -14.16
C LYS A 229 -0.35 -0.70 -12.81
N ILE A 230 -1.55 -1.26 -12.76
CA ILE A 230 -2.31 -1.50 -11.52
C ILE A 230 -1.57 -2.49 -10.62
N LEU A 231 -1.10 -3.60 -11.17
CA LEU A 231 -0.49 -4.68 -10.41
C LEU A 231 0.87 -4.32 -9.79
N SER A 232 1.61 -3.35 -10.36
CA SER A 232 2.93 -3.00 -9.80
C SER A 232 3.48 -1.64 -10.27
N GLY A 233 3.20 -1.24 -11.50
CA GLY A 233 3.86 -0.10 -12.13
C GLY A 233 3.61 1.21 -11.39
N ASN A 234 2.37 1.43 -10.96
CA ASN A 234 1.98 2.64 -10.24
C ASN A 234 2.66 2.73 -8.87
N PHE A 235 2.64 1.64 -8.09
CA PHE A 235 3.34 1.60 -6.82
C PHE A 235 4.84 1.90 -6.96
N LEU A 236 5.50 1.23 -7.90
CA LEU A 236 6.94 1.43 -8.13
C LEU A 236 7.27 2.86 -8.58
N ARG A 237 6.38 3.50 -9.34
CA ARG A 237 6.50 4.90 -9.74
C ARG A 237 6.43 5.82 -8.53
N LEU A 238 5.47 5.59 -7.62
CA LEU A 238 5.27 6.42 -6.43
C LEU A 238 6.45 6.37 -5.46
N ILE A 239 7.13 5.22 -5.32
CA ILE A 239 8.28 5.07 -4.41
C ILE A 239 9.64 5.30 -5.09
N LYS A 240 9.68 5.69 -6.36
CA LYS A 240 10.94 5.81 -7.14
C LYS A 240 11.94 6.76 -6.50
N SER A 241 11.47 7.90 -6.03
CA SER A 241 12.34 8.92 -5.41
C SER A 241 12.94 8.45 -4.09
N VAL A 242 12.19 7.69 -3.30
CA VAL A 242 12.65 7.12 -2.03
C VAL A 242 13.74 6.09 -2.27
N ASN A 243 13.53 5.19 -3.23
CA ASN A 243 14.50 4.15 -3.60
C ASN A 243 15.81 4.73 -4.10
N GLN A 244 15.81 5.87 -4.79
CA GLN A 244 17.02 6.54 -5.24
C GLN A 244 17.86 7.06 -4.05
N VAL A 245 17.23 7.65 -3.05
CA VAL A 245 17.89 8.13 -1.84
C VAL A 245 18.48 6.98 -1.02
N GLN A 246 17.76 5.87 -0.89
CA GLN A 246 18.26 4.70 -0.15
C GLN A 246 19.43 4.01 -0.87
N ARG A 247 19.38 3.89 -2.22
CA ARG A 247 20.48 3.31 -3.01
C ARG A 247 21.75 4.15 -2.96
N SER A 248 21.66 5.47 -2.99
CA SER A 248 22.84 6.34 -2.87
C SER A 248 23.52 6.22 -1.51
N LYS A 249 22.78 5.99 -0.42
CA LYS A 249 23.34 5.73 0.91
C LYS A 249 24.00 4.36 1.02
N ASN A 250 23.39 3.32 0.46
CA ASN A 250 23.95 1.96 0.48
C ASN A 250 25.19 1.81 -0.41
N SER A 251 25.31 2.55 -1.50
CA SER A 251 26.52 2.56 -2.33
C SER A 251 27.72 3.20 -1.65
N VAL A 252 27.50 4.05 -0.67
CA VAL A 252 28.58 4.62 0.16
C VAL A 252 29.03 3.63 1.25
N ILE A 253 28.17 2.71 1.68
CA ILE A 253 28.46 1.73 2.74
C ILE A 253 29.01 0.41 2.19
N SER A 254 28.71 0.03 0.94
CA SER A 254 29.12 -1.26 0.35
C SER A 254 30.39 -1.20 -0.49
N LYS A 255 31.52 -0.76 0.09
CA LYS A 255 32.85 -1.17 -0.38
C LYS A 255 33.33 -2.35 0.45
N LYS A 256 32.72 -3.53 0.30
CA LYS A 256 33.32 -4.86 0.56
C LYS A 256 32.54 -5.94 -0.23
N PRO A 257 33.24 -6.85 -0.92
CA PRO A 257 32.64 -7.83 -1.83
C PRO A 257 32.39 -9.19 -1.16
N GLY A 258 31.41 -9.94 -1.70
CA GLY A 258 31.33 -11.38 -1.46
C GLY A 258 29.95 -12.01 -1.60
N MET A 259 29.68 -12.61 -2.78
CA MET A 259 28.98 -13.88 -3.10
C MET A 259 27.62 -14.19 -2.42
N ILE A 260 26.61 -14.72 -3.07
CA ILE A 260 26.35 -15.82 -4.01
C ILE A 260 24.90 -15.72 -4.52
N SER A 261 24.66 -16.02 -5.78
CA SER A 261 23.36 -16.20 -6.42
C SER A 261 22.80 -17.60 -6.20
N SER A 262 21.49 -17.77 -6.08
CA SER A 262 20.81 -19.02 -6.39
C SER A 262 19.48 -18.76 -7.10
N ASP A 263 19.31 -19.49 -8.14
CA ASP A 263 18.36 -19.42 -9.23
C ASP A 263 16.99 -19.99 -8.80
N TYR A 264 15.91 -19.24 -9.03
CA TYR A 264 14.53 -19.66 -8.77
C TYR A 264 13.64 -19.56 -10.02
N SER A 265 14.19 -19.88 -11.18
CA SER A 265 13.45 -19.73 -12.46
C SER A 265 12.51 -20.89 -12.83
N SER A 266 12.52 -22.02 -12.11
CA SER A 266 11.87 -23.26 -12.55
C SER A 266 10.40 -23.47 -12.10
N LEU A 267 9.86 -22.68 -11.17
CA LEU A 267 8.50 -22.88 -10.64
C LEU A 267 7.39 -22.09 -11.34
N ARG A 268 7.74 -21.27 -12.35
CA ARG A 268 6.77 -20.34 -12.98
C ARG A 268 5.90 -20.95 -14.09
N HIS A 269 6.23 -22.12 -14.61
CA HIS A 269 5.54 -22.67 -15.80
C HIS A 269 4.27 -23.48 -15.50
N GLU A 270 4.13 -24.08 -14.32
CA GLU A 270 2.98 -24.96 -14.04
C GLU A 270 1.66 -24.24 -13.71
N TYR A 271 1.71 -22.99 -13.29
CA TYR A 271 0.48 -22.28 -12.84
C TYR A 271 -0.28 -21.59 -13.97
N ARG A 272 0.39 -21.28 -15.11
CA ARG A 272 -0.29 -20.68 -16.29
C ARG A 272 -1.15 -21.66 -17.05
N ASP A 273 -0.82 -22.94 -17.05
CA ASP A 273 -1.55 -23.95 -17.84
C ASP A 273 -2.88 -24.40 -17.23
N ARG A 274 -3.11 -24.15 -15.95
CA ARG A 274 -4.39 -24.52 -15.30
C ARG A 274 -5.57 -23.56 -15.57
N ARG A 275 -5.31 -22.38 -16.15
CA ARG A 275 -6.35 -21.39 -16.49
C ARG A 275 -6.99 -21.59 -17.87
N VAL A 276 -6.54 -22.53 -18.65
CA VAL A 276 -7.05 -22.75 -20.03
C VAL A 276 -8.19 -23.79 -20.09
N ILE A 277 -8.52 -24.48 -18.99
CA ILE A 277 -9.58 -25.51 -18.98
C ILE A 277 -10.74 -25.00 -18.12
N GLY A 278 -11.64 -24.27 -18.75
CA GLY A 278 -12.90 -23.84 -18.12
C GLY A 278 -13.63 -22.71 -18.84
N ARG A 279 -13.72 -22.80 -20.17
CA ARG A 279 -14.76 -22.06 -20.93
C ARG A 279 -15.79 -23.06 -21.40
N TYR A 280 -16.90 -23.10 -20.71
CA TYR A 280 -18.20 -23.50 -21.24
C TYR A 280 -19.20 -22.40 -20.93
#